data_671239eb34cb9636a9a646bc66086a28
#
_entry.id   671239eb34cb9636a9a646bc66086a28
#
_cell.length_a   1.000
_cell.length_b   1.000
_cell.length_c   1.000
_cell.angle_alpha   90.00
_cell.angle_beta   90.00
_cell.angle_gamma   90.00
#
_symmetry.space_group_name_H-M   'P 1'
#
loop_
_entity.id
_entity.type
_entity.pdbx_description
1 polymer ?
#
loop_
_entity_poly.entity_id
_entity_poly.type
_entity_poly.pdbx_seq_one_letter_code
_entity_poly.pdbx_strand_id
1 'polypeptide(L)'
;MPARGIRKAPDRSKRDAGRDPLRRVPVIAVDANGADLGPAEVADGATFAAQQGVRVLLFGPAAELGNAGPAIEVIDAPISIAKHANPAASARAHPEASIVRAALAVANGEADALVSGGSTGAALAASLFNIKRDRGILRPALAAMVPVPGAPVTLVDVGANTEVRAEHLVQFAFMGAALAQVVHGLPRPRVALLSVGEEASRGTQIVLDVHERLSAASELNFVGNIEGHALTEGRADVVVTDGFTGNVALKIMEGVSKKMIELLRETANSTKRAQVGGVLMKPALLAVRDEIHPEVAGGAYLLGLRKIGVLGHGRFKARGFEQAILLAARAVNGDVVGCTHDALERAGALRKARTVSESGSTVSAS
;
A
#
# COMPACT_ATOMS: atom_id res chain seq x y z
N MET A 1 -0.99 -0.47 -39.02
CA MET A 1 -0.53 -1.02 -37.74
C MET A 1 -1.65 -1.91 -37.21
N PRO A 2 -1.44 -3.21 -36.93
CA PRO A 2 -2.50 -4.10 -36.45
C PRO A 2 -2.87 -3.75 -35.00
N ALA A 3 -4.16 -3.63 -34.72
CA ALA A 3 -4.72 -3.44 -33.40
C ALA A 3 -4.26 -4.57 -32.46
N ARG A 4 -3.51 -4.23 -31.43
CA ARG A 4 -3.15 -5.17 -30.36
C ARG A 4 -4.42 -5.55 -29.61
N GLY A 5 -4.79 -6.83 -29.70
CA GLY A 5 -5.96 -7.39 -29.00
C GLY A 5 -5.89 -7.09 -27.50
N ILE A 6 -7.00 -6.60 -26.98
CA ILE A 6 -7.27 -6.42 -25.55
C ILE A 6 -7.05 -7.77 -24.89
N ARG A 7 -5.98 -7.92 -24.09
CA ARG A 7 -5.79 -9.09 -23.24
C ARG A 7 -6.94 -9.14 -22.25
N LYS A 8 -7.81 -10.14 -22.36
CA LYS A 8 -8.83 -10.41 -21.36
C LYS A 8 -8.16 -10.54 -20.00
N ALA A 9 -8.68 -9.82 -19.00
CA ALA A 9 -8.30 -10.00 -17.62
C ALA A 9 -8.38 -11.49 -17.25
N PRO A 10 -7.44 -12.05 -16.48
CA PRO A 10 -7.48 -13.44 -16.09
C PRO A 10 -8.75 -13.70 -15.28
N ASP A 11 -9.46 -14.74 -15.65
CA ASP A 11 -10.70 -15.21 -15.03
C ASP A 11 -10.45 -15.46 -13.52
N ARG A 12 -11.05 -14.63 -12.67
CA ARG A 12 -10.92 -14.68 -11.21
C ARG A 12 -11.56 -15.94 -10.60
N SER A 13 -12.45 -16.63 -11.32
CA SER A 13 -13.17 -17.81 -10.83
C SER A 13 -12.31 -19.07 -10.69
N LYS A 14 -11.13 -19.11 -11.32
CA LYS A 14 -10.22 -20.28 -11.28
C LYS A 14 -9.13 -20.24 -10.22
N ARG A 15 -9.05 -19.19 -9.39
CA ARG A 15 -8.00 -19.06 -8.35
C ARG A 15 -8.36 -19.65 -6.98
N ASP A 16 -9.59 -20.14 -6.78
CA ASP A 16 -10.03 -20.75 -5.51
C ASP A 16 -9.77 -22.28 -5.39
N ALA A 17 -9.14 -22.88 -6.37
CA ALA A 17 -8.81 -24.31 -6.32
C ALA A 17 -7.46 -24.54 -5.62
N GLY A 18 -7.47 -24.64 -4.30
CA GLY A 18 -6.31 -25.07 -3.52
C GLY A 18 -6.16 -24.35 -2.18
N ARG A 19 -7.19 -24.33 -1.34
CA ARG A 19 -6.99 -23.98 0.07
C ARG A 19 -6.12 -25.05 0.69
N ASP A 20 -4.85 -24.72 0.95
CA ASP A 20 -3.97 -25.50 1.80
C ASP A 20 -4.63 -25.60 3.20
N PRO A 21 -5.02 -26.79 3.68
CA PRO A 21 -5.69 -26.95 4.98
C PRO A 21 -4.81 -26.55 6.17
N LEU A 22 -3.51 -26.27 5.96
CA LEU A 22 -2.57 -25.82 6.98
C LEU A 22 -2.43 -24.28 7.03
N ARG A 23 -3.09 -23.52 6.16
CA ARG A 23 -3.00 -22.06 6.16
C ARG A 23 -3.82 -21.49 7.31
N ARG A 24 -3.11 -20.93 8.31
CA ARG A 24 -3.72 -20.22 9.44
C ARG A 24 -4.61 -19.08 8.91
N VAL A 25 -5.83 -18.93 9.44
CA VAL A 25 -6.69 -17.79 9.18
C VAL A 25 -5.99 -16.51 9.67
N PRO A 26 -5.73 -15.52 8.80
CA PRO A 26 -5.06 -14.30 9.23
C PRO A 26 -5.93 -13.49 10.18
N VAL A 27 -5.30 -12.91 11.20
CA VAL A 27 -5.93 -12.01 12.17
C VAL A 27 -5.47 -10.59 11.85
N ILE A 28 -6.40 -9.69 11.55
CA ILE A 28 -6.11 -8.33 11.16
C ILE A 28 -6.56 -7.35 12.25
N ALA A 29 -5.63 -6.55 12.79
CA ALA A 29 -5.94 -5.44 13.68
C ALA A 29 -6.40 -4.24 12.85
N VAL A 30 -7.61 -3.76 13.11
CA VAL A 30 -8.25 -2.68 12.36
C VAL A 30 -8.50 -1.50 13.29
N ASP A 31 -7.90 -0.35 12.96
CA ASP A 31 -8.21 0.93 13.61
C ASP A 31 -9.42 1.56 12.95
N ALA A 32 -10.54 1.59 13.66
CA ALA A 32 -11.81 2.15 13.19
C ALA A 32 -11.98 3.65 13.51
N ASN A 33 -11.12 4.21 14.38
CA ASN A 33 -11.36 5.55 14.96
C ASN A 33 -10.62 6.68 14.22
N GLY A 34 -10.27 6.47 12.95
CA GLY A 34 -9.58 7.46 12.13
C GLY A 34 -10.27 7.81 10.83
N ALA A 35 -11.32 7.08 10.47
CA ALA A 35 -12.04 7.25 9.20
C ALA A 35 -12.90 8.54 9.21
N ASP A 36 -12.92 9.25 8.07
CA ASP A 36 -13.67 10.51 7.91
C ASP A 36 -15.19 10.32 8.02
N LEU A 37 -15.68 9.14 7.59
CA LEU A 37 -17.12 8.80 7.61
C LEU A 37 -17.56 8.13 8.92
N GLY A 38 -16.63 7.95 9.84
CA GLY A 38 -16.89 7.38 11.15
C GLY A 38 -16.62 5.88 11.29
N PRO A 39 -16.62 5.37 12.53
CA PRO A 39 -16.26 3.98 12.84
C PRO A 39 -17.22 2.93 12.27
N ALA A 40 -18.48 3.28 12.06
CA ALA A 40 -19.49 2.35 11.54
C ALA A 40 -19.15 1.81 10.13
N GLU A 41 -18.67 2.67 9.23
CA GLU A 41 -18.25 2.24 7.88
C GLU A 41 -17.08 1.23 7.94
N VAL A 42 -16.18 1.41 8.91
CA VAL A 42 -15.07 0.48 9.13
C VAL A 42 -15.56 -0.86 9.67
N ALA A 43 -16.52 -0.83 10.62
CA ALA A 43 -17.13 -2.02 11.21
C ALA A 43 -17.90 -2.84 10.17
N ASP A 44 -18.65 -2.18 9.28
CA ASP A 44 -19.35 -2.84 8.17
C ASP A 44 -18.32 -3.48 7.18
N GLY A 45 -17.25 -2.77 6.86
CA GLY A 45 -16.17 -3.31 6.04
C GLY A 45 -15.47 -4.52 6.67
N ALA A 46 -15.24 -4.47 7.99
CA ALA A 46 -14.72 -5.60 8.76
C ALA A 46 -15.67 -6.80 8.71
N THR A 47 -16.97 -6.56 8.79
CA THR A 47 -18.00 -7.60 8.69
C THR A 47 -17.97 -8.28 7.31
N PHE A 48 -17.85 -7.52 6.23
CA PHE A 48 -17.73 -8.09 4.87
C PHE A 48 -16.43 -8.89 4.69
N ALA A 49 -15.32 -8.41 5.23
CA ALA A 49 -14.04 -9.14 5.17
C ALA A 49 -14.09 -10.42 6.01
N ALA A 50 -14.73 -10.40 7.18
CA ALA A 50 -14.90 -11.57 8.05
C ALA A 50 -15.71 -12.68 7.36
N GLN A 51 -16.73 -12.35 6.57
CA GLN A 51 -17.49 -13.29 5.75
C GLN A 51 -16.61 -14.00 4.70
N GLN A 52 -15.45 -13.41 4.35
CA GLN A 52 -14.48 -14.00 3.42
C GLN A 52 -13.35 -14.78 4.13
N GLY A 53 -13.51 -15.06 5.42
CA GLY A 53 -12.61 -15.95 6.17
C GLY A 53 -11.41 -15.22 6.79
N VAL A 54 -11.54 -13.95 7.14
CA VAL A 54 -10.56 -13.17 7.90
C VAL A 54 -11.04 -12.99 9.33
N ARG A 55 -10.16 -13.09 10.32
CA ARG A 55 -10.46 -12.68 11.70
C ARG A 55 -10.04 -11.23 11.91
N VAL A 56 -10.83 -10.47 12.66
CA VAL A 56 -10.59 -9.05 12.87
C VAL A 56 -10.56 -8.73 14.37
N LEU A 57 -9.52 -7.99 14.80
CA LEU A 57 -9.50 -7.26 16.07
C LEU A 57 -9.82 -5.79 15.74
N LEU A 58 -11.01 -5.32 16.11
CA LEU A 58 -11.54 -4.02 15.73
C LEU A 58 -11.39 -3.03 16.89
N PHE A 59 -10.51 -2.05 16.74
CA PHE A 59 -10.18 -1.04 17.75
C PHE A 59 -10.92 0.27 17.46
N GLY A 60 -11.74 0.72 18.39
CA GLY A 60 -12.51 1.97 18.27
C GLY A 60 -13.52 2.15 19.40
N PRO A 61 -14.38 3.19 19.33
CA PRO A 61 -15.43 3.42 20.33
C PRO A 61 -16.48 2.30 20.23
N ALA A 62 -16.51 1.38 21.19
CA ALA A 62 -17.34 0.17 21.14
C ALA A 62 -18.83 0.49 20.95
N ALA A 63 -19.32 1.60 21.52
CA ALA A 63 -20.71 2.06 21.37
C ALA A 63 -21.10 2.38 19.91
N GLU A 64 -20.13 2.71 19.04
CA GLU A 64 -20.35 3.09 17.64
C GLU A 64 -20.06 1.95 16.66
N LEU A 65 -19.45 0.85 17.13
CA LEU A 65 -19.03 -0.27 16.28
C LEU A 65 -20.12 -1.32 16.06
N GLY A 66 -21.19 -1.27 16.85
CA GLY A 66 -22.33 -2.19 16.74
C GLY A 66 -21.99 -3.62 17.18
N ASN A 67 -22.90 -4.55 16.88
CA ASN A 67 -22.70 -5.98 17.16
C ASN A 67 -21.85 -6.60 16.05
N ALA A 68 -20.62 -6.90 16.40
CA ALA A 68 -19.72 -7.62 15.51
C ALA A 68 -20.03 -9.13 15.51
N GLY A 69 -19.94 -9.76 14.35
CA GLY A 69 -20.12 -11.22 14.20
C GLY A 69 -19.00 -12.02 14.87
N PRO A 70 -19.10 -13.36 14.91
CA PRO A 70 -18.23 -14.24 15.70
C PRO A 70 -16.74 -14.20 15.28
N ALA A 71 -16.42 -13.70 14.09
CA ALA A 71 -15.04 -13.56 13.61
C ALA A 71 -14.45 -12.15 13.87
N ILE A 72 -15.17 -11.28 14.58
CA ILE A 72 -14.74 -9.93 14.92
C ILE A 72 -14.75 -9.76 16.43
N GLU A 73 -13.62 -9.38 16.99
CA GLU A 73 -13.47 -9.00 18.39
C GLU A 73 -13.38 -7.47 18.47
N VAL A 74 -14.33 -6.85 19.14
CA VAL A 74 -14.36 -5.40 19.38
C VAL A 74 -13.56 -5.08 20.64
N ILE A 75 -12.61 -4.15 20.50
CA ILE A 75 -11.74 -3.69 21.56
C ILE A 75 -12.01 -2.19 21.76
N ASP A 76 -12.59 -1.83 22.91
CA ASP A 76 -12.93 -0.44 23.18
C ASP A 76 -11.68 0.44 23.26
N ALA A 77 -11.57 1.38 22.34
CA ALA A 77 -10.48 2.34 22.20
C ALA A 77 -11.01 3.67 21.64
N PRO A 78 -11.72 4.48 22.47
CA PRO A 78 -12.44 5.65 21.98
C PRO A 78 -11.55 6.84 21.62
N ILE A 79 -10.25 6.79 21.92
CA ILE A 79 -9.33 7.90 21.66
C ILE A 79 -8.76 7.82 20.25
N SER A 80 -8.94 8.91 19.48
CA SER A 80 -8.37 9.07 18.14
C SER A 80 -7.31 10.16 18.11
N ILE A 81 -6.19 9.88 17.44
CA ILE A 81 -5.12 10.86 17.17
C ILE A 81 -5.01 11.21 15.67
N ALA A 82 -5.98 10.79 14.87
CA ALA A 82 -5.93 10.94 13.40
C ALA A 82 -5.87 12.41 12.94
N LYS A 83 -6.47 13.33 13.71
CA LYS A 83 -6.53 14.77 13.37
C LYS A 83 -5.49 15.63 14.11
N HIS A 84 -4.59 15.02 14.86
CA HIS A 84 -3.56 15.76 15.59
C HIS A 84 -2.49 16.33 14.66
N ALA A 85 -2.06 17.56 14.91
CA ALA A 85 -1.08 18.26 14.07
C ALA A 85 0.32 17.61 14.09
N ASN A 86 0.69 16.97 15.20
CA ASN A 86 1.96 16.24 15.32
C ASN A 86 1.71 14.75 15.60
N PRO A 87 1.56 13.93 14.55
CA PRO A 87 1.25 12.51 14.70
C PRO A 87 2.25 11.73 15.55
N ALA A 88 3.56 12.05 15.41
CA ALA A 88 4.61 11.33 16.12
C ALA A 88 4.60 11.63 17.64
N ALA A 89 4.41 12.89 18.03
CA ALA A 89 4.25 13.27 19.43
C ALA A 89 2.97 12.68 20.00
N SER A 90 1.86 12.74 19.25
CA SER A 90 0.56 12.23 19.71
C SER A 90 0.57 10.72 19.89
N ALA A 91 1.20 9.95 18.99
CA ALA A 91 1.31 8.50 19.13
C ALA A 91 2.12 8.08 20.38
N ARG A 92 3.05 8.91 20.83
CA ARG A 92 3.79 8.67 22.09
C ARG A 92 3.01 9.09 23.33
N ALA A 93 2.26 10.19 23.23
CA ALA A 93 1.53 10.77 24.36
C ALA A 93 0.22 10.01 24.68
N HIS A 94 -0.35 9.29 23.68
CA HIS A 94 -1.62 8.59 23.79
C HIS A 94 -1.45 7.09 23.49
N PRO A 95 -0.86 6.29 24.38
CA PRO A 95 -0.71 4.84 24.19
C PRO A 95 -2.06 4.12 24.13
N GLU A 96 -3.12 4.72 24.67
CA GLU A 96 -4.50 4.22 24.66
C GLU A 96 -5.24 4.51 23.34
N ALA A 97 -4.70 5.33 22.43
CA ALA A 97 -5.35 5.63 21.16
C ALA A 97 -5.53 4.37 20.31
N SER A 98 -6.66 4.27 19.60
CA SER A 98 -7.07 3.11 18.83
C SER A 98 -5.98 2.60 17.88
N ILE A 99 -5.37 3.50 17.11
CA ILE A 99 -4.28 3.15 16.17
C ILE A 99 -3.01 2.64 16.89
N VAL A 100 -2.70 3.17 18.07
CA VAL A 100 -1.53 2.73 18.86
C VAL A 100 -1.78 1.34 19.44
N ARG A 101 -2.97 1.10 20.01
CA ARG A 101 -3.38 -0.20 20.53
C ARG A 101 -3.44 -1.26 19.43
N ALA A 102 -3.99 -0.92 18.26
CA ALA A 102 -3.99 -1.82 17.10
C ALA A 102 -2.56 -2.18 16.64
N ALA A 103 -1.64 -1.20 16.59
CA ALA A 103 -0.25 -1.44 16.26
C ALA A 103 0.48 -2.28 17.32
N LEU A 104 0.15 -2.12 18.61
CA LEU A 104 0.67 -2.95 19.69
C LEU A 104 0.19 -4.40 19.61
N ALA A 105 -1.08 -4.64 19.29
CA ALA A 105 -1.62 -5.99 19.09
C ALA A 105 -0.86 -6.73 17.96
N VAL A 106 -0.52 -6.01 16.88
CA VAL A 106 0.31 -6.57 15.80
C VAL A 106 1.75 -6.84 16.27
N ALA A 107 2.33 -5.93 17.03
CA ALA A 107 3.70 -6.07 17.56
C ALA A 107 3.82 -7.26 18.53
N ASN A 108 2.79 -7.49 19.33
CA ASN A 108 2.72 -8.60 20.31
C ASN A 108 2.39 -9.95 19.66
N GLY A 109 2.00 -9.98 18.37
CA GLY A 109 1.62 -11.20 17.65
C GLY A 109 0.16 -11.64 17.88
N GLU A 110 -0.68 -10.79 18.48
CA GLU A 110 -2.12 -10.98 18.62
C GLU A 110 -2.83 -10.85 17.26
N ALA A 111 -2.25 -10.02 16.37
CA ALA A 111 -2.66 -9.87 14.99
C ALA A 111 -1.46 -9.97 14.03
N ASP A 112 -1.75 -10.31 12.76
CA ASP A 112 -0.75 -10.53 11.73
C ASP A 112 -0.46 -9.28 10.89
N ALA A 113 -1.42 -8.35 10.81
CA ALA A 113 -1.28 -7.09 10.07
C ALA A 113 -2.14 -5.98 10.68
N LEU A 114 -1.78 -4.72 10.36
CA LEU A 114 -2.50 -3.51 10.75
C LEU A 114 -3.27 -2.95 9.55
N VAL A 115 -4.53 -2.54 9.77
CA VAL A 115 -5.30 -1.72 8.82
C VAL A 115 -5.80 -0.46 9.52
N SER A 116 -5.68 0.70 8.86
CA SER A 116 -6.23 1.96 9.38
C SER A 116 -6.79 2.82 8.26
N GLY A 117 -7.93 3.45 8.49
CA GLY A 117 -8.49 4.52 7.65
C GLY A 117 -8.16 5.91 8.15
N GLY A 118 -7.27 6.03 9.14
CA GLY A 118 -6.86 7.30 9.73
C GLY A 118 -5.82 8.06 8.92
N SER A 119 -5.24 9.11 9.53
CA SER A 119 -4.20 9.87 8.86
C SER A 119 -2.95 9.01 8.64
N THR A 120 -2.35 9.12 7.46
CA THR A 120 -1.08 8.45 7.10
C THR A 120 -0.01 8.69 8.17
N GLY A 121 0.10 9.91 8.68
CA GLY A 121 1.09 10.28 9.70
C GLY A 121 0.90 9.54 11.02
N ALA A 122 -0.34 9.41 11.52
CA ALA A 122 -0.63 8.69 12.76
C ALA A 122 -0.35 7.19 12.62
N ALA A 123 -0.80 6.59 11.52
CA ALA A 123 -0.58 5.17 11.25
C ALA A 123 0.92 4.85 11.05
N LEU A 124 1.65 5.69 10.32
CA LEU A 124 3.10 5.56 10.14
C LEU A 124 3.84 5.67 11.48
N ALA A 125 3.51 6.66 12.32
CA ALA A 125 4.13 6.85 13.63
C ALA A 125 3.83 5.68 14.57
N ALA A 126 2.56 5.27 14.71
CA ALA A 126 2.18 4.13 15.54
C ALA A 126 2.88 2.84 15.09
N SER A 127 2.96 2.60 13.78
CA SER A 127 3.64 1.44 13.22
C SER A 127 5.15 1.47 13.48
N LEU A 128 5.82 2.61 13.26
CA LEU A 128 7.26 2.74 13.48
C LEU A 128 7.67 2.57 14.96
N PHE A 129 6.84 3.06 15.88
CA PHE A 129 7.15 2.97 17.30
C PHE A 129 6.91 1.57 17.87
N ASN A 130 5.86 0.89 17.42
CA ASN A 130 5.42 -0.39 18.00
C ASN A 130 5.83 -1.58 17.13
N ILE A 131 5.42 -1.66 15.86
CA ILE A 131 5.75 -2.78 14.96
C ILE A 131 7.23 -2.75 14.58
N LYS A 132 7.79 -1.55 14.40
CA LYS A 132 9.18 -1.26 14.04
C LYS A 132 9.53 -1.70 12.60
N ARG A 133 10.61 -1.14 12.08
CA ARG A 133 11.18 -1.53 10.80
C ARG A 133 11.77 -2.92 10.87
N ASP A 134 11.71 -3.64 9.77
CA ASP A 134 12.41 -4.91 9.65
C ASP A 134 13.94 -4.72 9.62
N ARG A 135 14.67 -5.79 9.91
CA ARG A 135 16.14 -5.75 10.04
C ARG A 135 16.78 -5.33 8.72
N GLY A 136 17.70 -4.37 8.80
CA GLY A 136 18.41 -3.87 7.63
C GLY A 136 17.61 -2.92 6.73
N ILE A 137 16.31 -2.73 6.97
CA ILE A 137 15.50 -1.76 6.26
C ILE A 137 15.79 -0.34 6.77
N LEU A 138 16.09 0.56 5.85
CA LEU A 138 16.44 1.95 6.16
C LEU A 138 15.23 2.82 6.45
N ARG A 139 14.20 2.70 5.59
CA ARG A 139 12.94 3.45 5.68
C ARG A 139 11.77 2.56 5.27
N PRO A 140 10.61 2.67 5.92
CA PRO A 140 9.38 2.11 5.36
C PRO A 140 8.96 2.90 4.13
N ALA A 141 8.17 2.30 3.25
CA ALA A 141 7.60 2.95 2.09
C ALA A 141 6.10 2.70 1.99
N LEU A 142 5.35 3.64 1.41
CA LEU A 142 3.96 3.44 1.04
C LEU A 142 3.88 3.00 -0.42
N ALA A 143 3.25 1.86 -0.66
CA ALA A 143 3.01 1.34 -2.01
C ALA A 143 1.51 1.36 -2.33
N ALA A 144 1.11 2.14 -3.32
CA ALA A 144 -0.27 2.20 -3.79
C ALA A 144 -0.41 1.55 -5.16
N MET A 145 -1.50 0.82 -5.36
CA MET A 145 -1.86 0.35 -6.69
C MET A 145 -2.60 1.46 -7.44
N VAL A 146 -2.04 1.88 -8.56
CA VAL A 146 -2.70 2.77 -9.51
C VAL A 146 -3.58 1.90 -10.40
N PRO A 147 -4.91 2.10 -10.39
CA PRO A 147 -5.83 1.26 -11.14
C PRO A 147 -5.87 1.69 -12.63
N VAL A 148 -4.87 1.25 -13.38
CA VAL A 148 -4.85 1.42 -14.84
C VAL A 148 -5.61 0.24 -15.46
N PRO A 149 -6.67 0.47 -16.26
CA PRO A 149 -7.42 -0.58 -16.91
C PRO A 149 -6.53 -1.55 -17.71
N GLY A 150 -6.60 -2.84 -17.37
CA GLY A 150 -5.82 -3.90 -18.02
C GLY A 150 -4.33 -3.96 -17.65
N ALA A 151 -3.79 -2.97 -16.91
CA ALA A 151 -2.37 -2.92 -16.55
C ALA A 151 -2.14 -2.16 -15.22
N PRO A 152 -2.65 -2.67 -14.08
CA PRO A 152 -2.45 -2.00 -12.80
C PRO A 152 -0.96 -1.90 -12.45
N VAL A 153 -0.56 -0.74 -11.94
CA VAL A 153 0.83 -0.42 -11.59
C VAL A 153 0.96 -0.18 -10.09
N THR A 154 1.97 -0.74 -9.47
CA THR A 154 2.32 -0.45 -8.07
C THR A 154 3.31 0.73 -8.02
N LEU A 155 2.89 1.85 -7.48
CA LEU A 155 3.74 3.04 -7.28
C LEU A 155 4.32 3.03 -5.85
N VAL A 156 5.64 3.16 -5.72
CA VAL A 156 6.40 3.14 -4.45
C VAL A 156 7.47 4.24 -4.48
N ASP A 157 7.51 5.21 -3.62
CA ASP A 157 6.77 5.58 -2.44
C ASP A 157 5.67 6.60 -2.80
N VAL A 158 4.54 6.57 -2.08
CA VAL A 158 3.45 7.53 -2.31
C VAL A 158 3.15 8.43 -1.10
N GLY A 159 4.16 8.68 -0.26
CA GLY A 159 4.00 9.69 0.80
C GLY A 159 4.58 9.35 2.18
N ALA A 160 5.36 8.29 2.34
CA ALA A 160 6.06 8.01 3.60
C ALA A 160 7.36 8.81 3.74
N ASN A 161 8.06 9.11 2.64
CA ASN A 161 9.37 9.76 2.65
C ASN A 161 9.44 10.86 1.58
N THR A 162 9.38 12.12 2.00
CA THR A 162 9.54 13.27 1.10
C THR A 162 10.99 13.50 0.68
N GLU A 163 11.93 13.09 1.53
CA GLU A 163 13.38 13.15 1.26
C GLU A 163 13.97 11.75 1.32
N VAL A 164 14.66 11.37 0.26
CA VAL A 164 15.24 10.04 0.11
C VAL A 164 16.72 10.11 -0.26
N ARG A 165 17.42 8.99 -0.06
CA ARG A 165 18.74 8.72 -0.61
C ARG A 165 18.63 7.54 -1.58
N ALA A 166 19.66 7.35 -2.41
CA ALA A 166 19.67 6.27 -3.37
C ALA A 166 19.42 4.89 -2.75
N GLU A 167 20.00 4.63 -1.56
CA GLU A 167 19.80 3.36 -0.86
C GLU A 167 18.33 3.11 -0.48
N HIS A 168 17.56 4.18 -0.22
CA HIS A 168 16.14 4.05 0.08
C HIS A 168 15.38 3.58 -1.16
N LEU A 169 15.59 4.24 -2.30
CA LEU A 169 14.92 3.91 -3.56
C LEU A 169 15.28 2.50 -4.05
N VAL A 170 16.53 2.08 -3.87
CA VAL A 170 16.93 0.69 -4.15
C VAL A 170 16.12 -0.30 -3.30
N GLN A 171 16.01 -0.07 -1.98
CA GLN A 171 15.19 -0.92 -1.12
C GLN A 171 13.71 -0.87 -1.52
N PHE A 172 13.17 0.28 -1.91
CA PHE A 172 11.78 0.42 -2.37
C PHE A 172 11.51 -0.39 -3.64
N ALA A 173 12.49 -0.50 -4.54
CA ALA A 173 12.38 -1.34 -5.74
C ALA A 173 12.18 -2.82 -5.38
N PHE A 174 12.95 -3.36 -4.45
CA PHE A 174 12.80 -4.73 -3.96
C PHE A 174 11.49 -4.94 -3.20
N MET A 175 11.09 -3.98 -2.35
CA MET A 175 9.81 -4.02 -1.63
C MET A 175 8.62 -4.06 -2.60
N GLY A 176 8.62 -3.19 -3.61
CA GLY A 176 7.59 -3.15 -4.64
C GLY A 176 7.54 -4.43 -5.47
N ALA A 177 8.72 -4.96 -5.85
CA ALA A 177 8.81 -6.22 -6.59
C ALA A 177 8.26 -7.40 -5.79
N ALA A 178 8.63 -7.54 -4.51
CA ALA A 178 8.11 -8.59 -3.63
C ALA A 178 6.58 -8.48 -3.45
N LEU A 179 6.07 -7.26 -3.26
CA LEU A 179 4.64 -7.01 -3.20
C LEU A 179 3.93 -7.46 -4.48
N ALA A 180 4.44 -7.07 -5.65
CA ALA A 180 3.85 -7.43 -6.95
C ALA A 180 3.90 -8.94 -7.21
N GLN A 181 4.98 -9.62 -6.81
CA GLN A 181 5.08 -11.08 -6.89
C GLN A 181 3.99 -11.77 -6.06
N VAL A 182 3.86 -11.36 -4.82
CA VAL A 182 2.98 -12.02 -3.85
C VAL A 182 1.51 -11.67 -4.08
N VAL A 183 1.21 -10.38 -4.18
CA VAL A 183 -0.18 -9.88 -4.20
C VAL A 183 -0.80 -9.93 -5.58
N HIS A 184 0.00 -9.62 -6.62
CA HIS A 184 -0.48 -9.62 -8.00
C HIS A 184 -0.15 -10.91 -8.76
N GLY A 185 0.63 -11.82 -8.15
CA GLY A 185 1.00 -13.09 -8.75
C GLY A 185 1.89 -12.93 -9.98
N LEU A 186 2.75 -11.92 -10.00
CA LEU A 186 3.69 -11.64 -11.09
C LEU A 186 5.06 -12.26 -10.76
N PRO A 187 5.48 -13.37 -11.36
CA PRO A 187 6.71 -14.06 -10.95
C PRO A 187 7.97 -13.23 -11.10
N ARG A 188 8.00 -12.33 -12.08
CA ARG A 188 9.13 -11.44 -12.38
C ARG A 188 8.61 -10.07 -12.81
N PRO A 189 8.13 -9.24 -11.86
CA PRO A 189 7.53 -7.94 -12.17
C PRO A 189 8.56 -7.01 -12.80
N ARG A 190 8.11 -6.23 -13.78
CA ARG A 190 8.92 -5.18 -14.42
C ARG A 190 9.00 -3.99 -13.48
N VAL A 191 10.21 -3.66 -13.04
CA VAL A 191 10.48 -2.54 -12.15
C VAL A 191 11.06 -1.38 -12.95
N ALA A 192 10.48 -0.19 -12.84
CA ALA A 192 10.97 1.03 -13.45
C ALA A 192 11.26 2.11 -12.41
N LEU A 193 12.13 3.06 -12.75
CA LEU A 193 12.41 4.24 -11.96
C LEU A 193 11.73 5.46 -12.60
N LEU A 194 10.94 6.20 -11.83
CA LEU A 194 10.31 7.42 -12.33
C LEU A 194 11.36 8.53 -12.51
N SER A 195 11.39 9.13 -13.68
CA SER A 195 12.35 10.16 -14.06
C SER A 195 11.74 11.19 -14.99
N VAL A 196 12.49 12.23 -15.32
CA VAL A 196 12.13 13.30 -16.28
C VAL A 196 12.47 12.93 -17.73
N GLY A 197 13.03 11.75 -17.97
CA GLY A 197 13.38 11.20 -19.27
C GLY A 197 13.75 9.73 -19.17
N GLU A 198 13.64 8.98 -20.27
CA GLU A 198 13.87 7.53 -20.32
C GLU A 198 15.35 7.15 -20.31
N GLU A 199 16.23 8.07 -20.75
CA GLU A 199 17.65 7.80 -20.83
C GLU A 199 18.29 7.65 -19.43
N ALA A 200 19.26 6.77 -19.29
CA ALA A 200 20.00 6.54 -18.05
C ALA A 200 20.70 7.80 -17.50
N SER A 201 20.97 8.77 -18.35
CA SER A 201 21.59 10.06 -18.00
C SER A 201 20.62 11.14 -17.55
N ARG A 202 19.31 10.88 -17.51
CA ARG A 202 18.28 11.85 -17.14
C ARG A 202 17.84 11.69 -15.70
N GLY A 203 17.59 12.82 -15.06
CA GLY A 203 17.08 12.90 -13.71
C GLY A 203 18.00 13.64 -12.74
N THR A 204 17.65 13.60 -11.46
CA THR A 204 18.50 14.11 -10.37
C THR A 204 19.69 13.18 -10.14
N GLN A 205 20.72 13.66 -9.44
CA GLN A 205 21.88 12.82 -9.09
C GLN A 205 21.48 11.53 -8.36
N ILE A 206 20.43 11.59 -7.52
CA ILE A 206 19.89 10.41 -6.84
C ILE A 206 19.32 9.41 -7.86
N VAL A 207 18.59 9.89 -8.86
CA VAL A 207 18.01 9.04 -9.92
C VAL A 207 19.09 8.35 -10.73
N LEU A 208 20.18 9.05 -11.08
CA LEU A 208 21.32 8.47 -11.81
C LEU A 208 21.99 7.35 -10.99
N ASP A 209 22.28 7.60 -9.73
CA ASP A 209 22.87 6.61 -8.81
C ASP A 209 21.95 5.37 -8.62
N VAL A 210 20.63 5.60 -8.47
CA VAL A 210 19.65 4.49 -8.38
C VAL A 210 19.56 3.72 -9.66
N HIS A 211 19.55 4.38 -10.83
CA HIS A 211 19.51 3.71 -12.13
C HIS A 211 20.69 2.75 -12.31
N GLU A 212 21.91 3.21 -11.99
CA GLU A 212 23.12 2.39 -12.06
C GLU A 212 23.01 1.15 -11.15
N ARG A 213 22.61 1.35 -9.88
CA ARG A 213 22.47 0.26 -8.92
C ARG A 213 21.38 -0.75 -9.28
N LEU A 214 20.23 -0.29 -9.78
CA LEU A 214 19.15 -1.18 -10.19
C LEU A 214 19.50 -1.93 -11.48
N SER A 215 20.25 -1.32 -12.40
CA SER A 215 20.75 -1.97 -13.60
C SER A 215 21.75 -3.09 -13.30
N ALA A 216 22.50 -2.96 -12.21
CA ALA A 216 23.44 -3.98 -11.74
C ALA A 216 22.77 -5.10 -10.90
N ALA A 217 21.52 -4.91 -10.47
CA ALA A 217 20.80 -5.86 -9.60
C ALA A 217 20.15 -6.96 -10.44
N SER A 218 20.80 -8.11 -10.59
CA SER A 218 20.32 -9.26 -11.39
C SER A 218 19.03 -9.88 -10.87
N GLU A 219 18.73 -9.70 -9.58
CA GLU A 219 17.55 -10.19 -8.88
C GLU A 219 16.28 -9.44 -9.28
N LEU A 220 16.41 -8.22 -9.82
CA LEU A 220 15.28 -7.41 -10.30
C LEU A 220 15.15 -7.50 -11.82
N ASN A 221 13.94 -7.44 -12.29
CA ASN A 221 13.65 -7.19 -13.70
C ASN A 221 13.53 -5.67 -13.92
N PHE A 222 14.65 -4.97 -13.77
CA PHE A 222 14.69 -3.53 -13.98
C PHE A 222 14.58 -3.22 -15.48
N VAL A 223 13.61 -2.37 -15.85
CA VAL A 223 13.31 -2.01 -17.25
C VAL A 223 13.76 -0.59 -17.61
N GLY A 224 14.49 0.07 -16.71
CA GLY A 224 15.02 1.41 -16.93
C GLY A 224 14.15 2.52 -16.35
N ASN A 225 14.41 3.75 -16.79
CA ASN A 225 13.63 4.92 -16.42
C ASN A 225 12.33 4.99 -17.22
N ILE A 226 11.30 5.57 -16.62
CA ILE A 226 10.06 5.96 -17.30
C ILE A 226 9.65 7.37 -16.92
N GLU A 227 8.94 8.05 -17.82
CA GLU A 227 8.34 9.34 -17.56
C GLU A 227 6.94 9.23 -16.95
N GLY A 228 6.43 10.34 -16.40
CA GLY A 228 5.13 10.36 -15.72
C GLY A 228 3.94 9.89 -16.57
N HIS A 229 3.94 10.15 -17.88
CA HIS A 229 2.88 9.69 -18.78
C HIS A 229 2.86 8.15 -18.92
N ALA A 230 4.01 7.51 -18.86
CA ALA A 230 4.16 6.05 -18.99
C ALA A 230 3.61 5.27 -17.77
N LEU A 231 3.28 5.94 -16.66
CA LEU A 231 2.58 5.33 -15.52
C LEU A 231 1.25 4.67 -15.93
N THR A 232 0.62 5.17 -16.99
CA THR A 232 -0.67 4.64 -17.47
C THR A 232 -0.58 3.77 -18.72
N GLU A 233 0.62 3.49 -19.20
CA GLU A 233 0.84 2.73 -20.46
C GLU A 233 1.09 1.24 -20.23
N GLY A 234 1.18 0.78 -18.97
CA GLY A 234 1.47 -0.63 -18.65
C GLY A 234 2.88 -1.06 -19.04
N ARG A 235 3.84 -0.14 -19.06
CA ARG A 235 5.26 -0.43 -19.39
C ARG A 235 6.00 -1.07 -18.22
N ALA A 236 5.57 -0.81 -17.00
CA ALA A 236 6.09 -1.37 -15.77
C ALA A 236 4.96 -1.91 -14.88
N ASP A 237 5.30 -2.85 -14.01
CA ASP A 237 4.38 -3.39 -13.00
C ASP A 237 4.62 -2.72 -11.63
N VAL A 238 5.84 -2.23 -11.42
CA VAL A 238 6.26 -1.47 -10.24
C VAL A 238 7.01 -0.23 -10.71
N VAL A 239 6.66 0.94 -10.18
CA VAL A 239 7.36 2.19 -10.43
C VAL A 239 7.84 2.78 -9.13
N VAL A 240 9.14 3.07 -9.06
CA VAL A 240 9.82 3.56 -7.86
C VAL A 240 10.07 5.06 -7.97
N THR A 241 9.80 5.78 -6.89
CA THR A 241 10.04 7.21 -6.76
C THR A 241 10.17 7.62 -5.29
N ASP A 242 10.51 8.87 -5.01
CA ASP A 242 10.38 9.44 -3.66
C ASP A 242 8.90 9.70 -3.32
N GLY A 243 8.62 9.80 -2.00
CA GLY A 243 7.24 9.93 -1.54
C GLY A 243 6.58 11.28 -1.87
N PHE A 244 7.34 12.35 -2.11
CA PHE A 244 6.77 13.62 -2.56
C PHE A 244 6.29 13.50 -4.01
N THR A 245 7.15 13.07 -4.90
CA THR A 245 6.84 12.89 -6.33
C THR A 245 5.73 11.87 -6.52
N GLY A 246 5.79 10.73 -5.83
CA GLY A 246 4.77 9.68 -5.92
C GLY A 246 3.41 10.13 -5.40
N ASN A 247 3.36 10.86 -4.28
CA ASN A 247 2.11 11.41 -3.75
C ASN A 247 1.50 12.44 -4.70
N VAL A 248 2.31 13.34 -5.27
CA VAL A 248 1.84 14.34 -6.25
C VAL A 248 1.28 13.64 -7.48
N ALA A 249 2.02 12.67 -8.05
CA ALA A 249 1.57 11.91 -9.21
C ALA A 249 0.24 11.19 -8.94
N LEU A 250 0.13 10.50 -7.81
CA LEU A 250 -1.10 9.79 -7.40
C LEU A 250 -2.28 10.76 -7.27
N LYS A 251 -2.10 11.90 -6.59
CA LYS A 251 -3.15 12.91 -6.39
C LYS A 251 -3.58 13.60 -7.67
N ILE A 252 -2.66 13.83 -8.61
CA ILE A 252 -2.99 14.35 -9.94
C ILE A 252 -3.85 13.33 -10.69
N MET A 253 -3.45 12.05 -10.72
CA MET A 253 -4.22 11.00 -11.39
C MET A 253 -5.63 10.85 -10.79
N GLU A 254 -5.75 10.83 -9.46
CA GLU A 254 -7.05 10.80 -8.77
C GLU A 254 -7.92 12.01 -9.14
N GLY A 255 -7.34 13.22 -9.12
CA GLY A 255 -8.04 14.48 -9.43
C GLY A 255 -8.52 14.54 -10.88
N VAL A 256 -7.65 14.19 -11.82
CA VAL A 256 -7.98 14.17 -13.26
C VAL A 256 -9.05 13.12 -13.55
N SER A 257 -8.91 11.90 -13.03
CA SER A 257 -9.90 10.83 -13.20
C SER A 257 -11.28 11.24 -12.69
N LYS A 258 -11.34 11.84 -11.49
CA LYS A 258 -12.59 12.36 -10.93
C LYS A 258 -13.22 13.43 -11.84
N LYS A 259 -12.41 14.41 -12.30
CA LYS A 259 -12.92 15.49 -13.17
C LYS A 259 -13.39 14.98 -14.53
N MET A 260 -12.71 14.01 -15.10
CA MET A 260 -13.14 13.36 -16.36
C MET A 260 -14.49 12.66 -16.21
N ILE A 261 -14.73 11.93 -15.10
CA ILE A 261 -16.03 11.30 -14.83
C ILE A 261 -17.13 12.35 -14.66
N GLU A 262 -16.86 13.46 -13.97
CA GLU A 262 -17.78 14.58 -13.83
C GLU A 262 -18.16 15.20 -15.20
N LEU A 263 -17.16 15.50 -16.04
CA LEU A 263 -17.37 16.03 -17.38
C LEU A 263 -18.17 15.11 -18.29
N LEU A 264 -17.88 13.80 -18.24
CA LEU A 264 -18.67 12.79 -18.99
C LEU A 264 -20.13 12.79 -18.54
N ARG A 265 -20.40 12.90 -17.25
CA ARG A 265 -21.76 12.97 -16.69
C ARG A 265 -22.46 14.27 -17.11
N GLU A 266 -21.80 15.42 -17.03
CA GLU A 266 -22.33 16.70 -17.46
C GLU A 266 -22.67 16.68 -18.96
N THR A 267 -21.74 16.17 -19.79
CA THR A 267 -21.93 16.04 -21.24
C THR A 267 -23.11 15.11 -21.57
N ALA A 268 -23.22 13.96 -20.89
CA ALA A 268 -24.34 13.03 -21.09
C ALA A 268 -25.70 13.67 -20.72
N ASN A 269 -25.73 14.67 -19.86
CA ASN A 269 -26.97 15.37 -19.47
C ASN A 269 -27.23 16.65 -20.27
N SER A 270 -26.35 17.09 -21.16
CA SER A 270 -26.40 18.41 -21.80
C SER A 270 -27.53 18.59 -22.82
N THR A 271 -27.93 17.54 -23.50
CA THR A 271 -29.02 17.57 -24.50
C THR A 271 -29.85 16.29 -24.48
N LYS A 272 -31.08 16.33 -25.02
CA LYS A 272 -31.95 15.13 -25.12
C LYS A 272 -31.28 13.98 -25.90
N ARG A 273 -30.52 14.30 -26.95
CA ARG A 273 -29.74 13.29 -27.72
C ARG A 273 -28.62 12.70 -26.89
N ALA A 274 -27.88 13.54 -26.17
CA ALA A 274 -26.82 13.10 -25.28
C ALA A 274 -27.35 12.24 -24.13
N GLN A 275 -28.52 12.54 -23.58
CA GLN A 275 -29.19 11.72 -22.55
C GLN A 275 -29.51 10.32 -23.07
N VAL A 276 -30.05 10.19 -24.27
CA VAL A 276 -30.31 8.85 -24.88
C VAL A 276 -28.98 8.10 -25.06
N GLY A 277 -27.95 8.75 -25.61
CA GLY A 277 -26.61 8.16 -25.74
C GLY A 277 -26.00 7.76 -24.40
N GLY A 278 -26.16 8.61 -23.38
CA GLY A 278 -25.70 8.36 -22.01
C GLY A 278 -26.38 7.15 -21.37
N VAL A 279 -27.68 6.97 -21.58
CA VAL A 279 -28.40 5.79 -21.09
C VAL A 279 -27.87 4.51 -21.75
N LEU A 280 -27.64 4.52 -23.07
CA LEU A 280 -27.10 3.37 -23.79
C LEU A 280 -25.67 3.03 -23.35
N MET A 281 -24.83 4.04 -23.10
CA MET A 281 -23.44 3.86 -22.67
C MET A 281 -23.28 3.58 -21.15
N LYS A 282 -24.31 3.84 -20.35
CA LYS A 282 -24.24 3.76 -18.89
C LYS A 282 -23.64 2.46 -18.36
N PRO A 283 -24.01 1.25 -18.84
CA PRO A 283 -23.42 0.01 -18.33
C PRO A 283 -21.90 -0.07 -18.56
N ALA A 284 -21.42 0.34 -19.75
CA ALA A 284 -20.01 0.34 -20.08
C ALA A 284 -19.24 1.37 -19.27
N LEU A 285 -19.77 2.59 -19.10
CA LEU A 285 -19.15 3.65 -18.28
C LEU A 285 -19.11 3.27 -16.80
N LEU A 286 -20.12 2.58 -16.28
CA LEU A 286 -20.10 2.09 -14.91
C LEU A 286 -19.02 1.01 -14.72
N ALA A 287 -18.83 0.11 -15.68
CA ALA A 287 -17.77 -0.90 -15.63
C ALA A 287 -16.38 -0.25 -15.59
N VAL A 288 -16.11 0.75 -16.43
CA VAL A 288 -14.86 1.51 -16.41
C VAL A 288 -14.68 2.26 -15.09
N ARG A 289 -15.72 2.95 -14.61
CA ARG A 289 -15.67 3.65 -13.32
C ARG A 289 -15.33 2.70 -12.19
N ASP A 290 -15.96 1.53 -12.14
CA ASP A 290 -15.74 0.55 -11.07
C ASP A 290 -14.32 -0.04 -11.14
N GLU A 291 -13.73 -0.15 -12.33
CA GLU A 291 -12.35 -0.61 -12.51
C GLU A 291 -11.31 0.42 -12.00
N ILE A 292 -11.58 1.73 -12.19
CA ILE A 292 -10.66 2.81 -11.77
C ILE A 292 -10.99 3.39 -10.39
N HIS A 293 -12.01 2.87 -9.69
CA HIS A 293 -12.43 3.44 -8.41
C HIS A 293 -11.38 3.17 -7.31
N PRO A 294 -10.96 4.19 -6.52
CA PRO A 294 -9.94 4.02 -5.48
C PRO A 294 -10.26 2.94 -4.43
N GLU A 295 -11.54 2.72 -4.12
CA GLU A 295 -11.96 1.67 -3.18
C GLU A 295 -11.65 0.25 -3.68
N VAL A 296 -11.56 0.05 -5.00
CA VAL A 296 -11.18 -1.25 -5.58
C VAL A 296 -9.70 -1.54 -5.34
N ALA A 297 -8.87 -0.50 -5.33
CA ALA A 297 -7.46 -0.61 -4.96
C ALA A 297 -7.27 -0.96 -3.48
N GLY A 298 -8.24 -0.63 -2.60
CA GLY A 298 -8.26 -1.01 -1.18
C GLY A 298 -7.25 -0.29 -0.28
N GLY A 299 -6.45 0.63 -0.81
CA GLY A 299 -5.49 1.42 -0.04
C GLY A 299 -4.03 1.21 -0.42
N ALA A 300 -3.13 1.74 0.42
CA ALA A 300 -1.69 1.65 0.25
C ALA A 300 -1.06 0.71 1.28
N TYR A 301 -0.13 -0.13 0.84
CA TYR A 301 0.67 -0.97 1.73
C TYR A 301 1.78 -0.16 2.40
N LEU A 302 1.95 -0.34 3.69
CA LEU A 302 3.09 0.17 4.45
C LEU A 302 4.14 -0.94 4.54
N LEU A 303 5.13 -0.85 3.66
CA LEU A 303 6.18 -1.84 3.47
C LEU A 303 7.42 -1.53 4.32
N GLY A 304 8.27 -2.53 4.54
CA GLY A 304 9.54 -2.37 5.26
C GLY A 304 9.41 -2.40 6.79
N LEU A 305 8.25 -2.79 7.31
CA LEU A 305 8.03 -3.08 8.73
C LEU A 305 8.18 -4.59 8.99
N ARG A 306 8.31 -4.98 10.26
CA ARG A 306 8.33 -6.40 10.69
C ARG A 306 7.01 -7.13 10.45
N LYS A 307 5.93 -6.40 10.29
CA LYS A 307 4.59 -6.87 9.94
C LYS A 307 3.98 -5.91 8.94
N ILE A 308 3.03 -6.39 8.15
CA ILE A 308 2.41 -5.57 7.11
C ILE A 308 1.46 -4.54 7.72
N GLY A 309 1.40 -3.35 7.10
CA GLY A 309 0.36 -2.37 7.32
C GLY A 309 -0.37 -2.07 6.02
N VAL A 310 -1.66 -1.73 6.11
CA VAL A 310 -2.44 -1.21 4.99
C VAL A 310 -3.18 0.05 5.44
N LEU A 311 -3.03 1.11 4.67
CA LEU A 311 -3.69 2.39 4.90
C LEU A 311 -4.79 2.59 3.89
N GLY A 312 -6.04 2.54 4.33
CA GLY A 312 -7.20 2.93 3.55
C GLY A 312 -7.32 4.45 3.45
N HIS A 313 -8.07 4.95 2.50
CA HIS A 313 -8.42 6.37 2.45
C HIS A 313 -9.52 6.67 3.49
N GLY A 314 -9.39 7.77 4.25
CA GLY A 314 -10.37 8.13 5.29
C GLY A 314 -11.81 8.27 4.81
N ARG A 315 -12.02 8.54 3.50
CA ARG A 315 -13.33 8.62 2.86
C ARG A 315 -13.86 7.31 2.30
N PHE A 316 -13.18 6.20 2.55
CA PHE A 316 -13.69 4.90 2.13
C PHE A 316 -15.02 4.59 2.85
N LYS A 317 -15.90 3.97 2.07
CA LYS A 317 -17.08 3.28 2.60
C LYS A 317 -16.73 1.86 3.00
N ALA A 318 -17.70 1.12 3.51
CA ALA A 318 -17.54 -0.25 3.96
C ALA A 318 -16.81 -1.14 2.95
N ARG A 319 -17.08 -1.02 1.64
CA ARG A 319 -16.39 -1.79 0.60
C ARG A 319 -14.91 -1.46 0.47
N GLY A 320 -14.52 -0.20 0.65
CA GLY A 320 -13.12 0.19 0.65
C GLY A 320 -12.36 -0.40 1.83
N PHE A 321 -12.97 -0.41 3.02
CA PHE A 321 -12.38 -1.05 4.21
C PHE A 321 -12.35 -2.58 4.10
N GLU A 322 -13.39 -3.21 3.55
CA GLU A 322 -13.36 -4.63 3.18
C GLU A 322 -12.13 -4.95 2.33
N GLN A 323 -11.91 -4.19 1.25
CA GLN A 323 -10.76 -4.40 0.38
C GLN A 323 -9.43 -4.16 1.09
N ALA A 324 -9.31 -3.14 1.94
CA ALA A 324 -8.10 -2.87 2.73
C ALA A 324 -7.75 -4.06 3.65
N ILE A 325 -8.74 -4.64 4.32
CA ILE A 325 -8.56 -5.81 5.19
C ILE A 325 -8.15 -7.04 4.38
N LEU A 326 -8.79 -7.27 3.22
CA LEU A 326 -8.45 -8.37 2.32
C LEU A 326 -7.06 -8.20 1.69
N LEU A 327 -6.62 -6.96 1.41
CA LEU A 327 -5.25 -6.67 0.98
C LEU A 327 -4.25 -7.09 2.06
N ALA A 328 -4.49 -6.71 3.31
CA ALA A 328 -3.64 -7.08 4.43
C ALA A 328 -3.57 -8.61 4.58
N ALA A 329 -4.71 -9.29 4.53
CA ALA A 329 -4.79 -10.74 4.60
C ALA A 329 -4.02 -11.44 3.46
N ARG A 330 -4.11 -10.92 2.22
CA ARG A 330 -3.34 -11.44 1.08
C ARG A 330 -1.84 -11.30 1.26
N ALA A 331 -1.40 -10.13 1.75
CA ALA A 331 0.02 -9.87 1.99
C ALA A 331 0.60 -10.76 3.11
N VAL A 332 -0.18 -10.99 4.17
CA VAL A 332 0.17 -11.93 5.25
C VAL A 332 0.28 -13.35 4.71
N ASN A 333 -0.76 -13.81 4.02
CA ASN A 333 -0.83 -15.17 3.48
C ASN A 333 0.27 -15.50 2.46
N GLY A 334 0.76 -14.50 1.75
CA GLY A 334 1.85 -14.65 0.79
C GLY A 334 3.22 -14.28 1.34
N ASP A 335 3.32 -13.94 2.63
CA ASP A 335 4.56 -13.58 3.31
C ASP A 335 5.35 -12.48 2.60
N VAL A 336 4.69 -11.34 2.30
CA VAL A 336 5.36 -10.19 1.66
C VAL A 336 6.59 -9.73 2.45
N VAL A 337 6.55 -9.80 3.79
CA VAL A 337 7.66 -9.36 4.66
C VAL A 337 8.87 -10.26 4.48
N GLY A 338 8.69 -11.60 4.58
CA GLY A 338 9.77 -12.57 4.38
C GLY A 338 10.33 -12.50 2.95
N CYS A 339 9.46 -12.50 1.94
CA CYS A 339 9.88 -12.37 0.53
C CYS A 339 10.70 -11.09 0.28
N THR A 340 10.33 -9.97 0.91
CA THR A 340 11.07 -8.70 0.80
C THR A 340 12.45 -8.83 1.46
N HIS A 341 12.50 -9.36 2.68
CA HIS A 341 13.74 -9.55 3.42
C HIS A 341 14.74 -10.41 2.64
N ASP A 342 14.30 -11.58 2.19
CA ASP A 342 15.10 -12.53 1.43
C ASP A 342 15.63 -11.94 0.12
N ALA A 343 14.80 -11.16 -0.59
CA ALA A 343 15.22 -10.51 -1.83
C ALA A 343 16.31 -9.46 -1.58
N LEU A 344 16.15 -8.63 -0.54
CA LEU A 344 17.15 -7.62 -0.15
C LEU A 344 18.44 -8.25 0.38
N GLU A 345 18.34 -9.35 1.11
CA GLU A 345 19.50 -10.08 1.62
C GLU A 345 20.32 -10.66 0.47
N ARG A 346 19.67 -11.36 -0.47
CA ARG A 346 20.36 -11.91 -1.67
C ARG A 346 21.04 -10.83 -2.51
N ALA A 347 20.39 -9.67 -2.63
CA ALA A 347 20.95 -8.53 -3.36
C ALA A 347 22.04 -7.76 -2.58
N GLY A 348 22.29 -8.11 -1.31
CA GLY A 348 23.20 -7.35 -0.45
C GLY A 348 22.74 -5.92 -0.17
N ALA A 349 21.45 -5.64 -0.33
CA ALA A 349 20.84 -4.32 -0.18
C ALA A 349 20.32 -4.02 1.24
N LEU A 350 20.44 -4.96 2.18
CA LEU A 350 20.18 -4.72 3.61
C LEU A 350 21.31 -3.92 4.24
N ARG A 351 20.96 -3.00 5.13
CA ARG A 351 21.96 -2.29 5.94
C ARG A 351 22.68 -3.29 6.86
N LYS A 352 24.00 -3.42 6.69
CA LYS A 352 24.85 -4.22 7.59
C LYS A 352 24.76 -3.67 9.03
N ALA A 353 24.66 -4.56 10.01
CA ALA A 353 24.78 -4.18 11.40
C ALA A 353 26.15 -3.52 11.61
N ARG A 354 26.16 -2.40 12.33
CA ARG A 354 27.43 -1.79 12.74
C ARG A 354 28.12 -2.77 13.71
N THR A 355 29.16 -3.46 13.29
CA THR A 355 30.08 -4.12 14.21
C THR A 355 30.70 -3.05 15.06
N VAL A 356 30.37 -3.02 16.33
CA VAL A 356 31.11 -2.23 17.33
C VAL A 356 32.45 -2.94 17.45
N SER A 357 33.49 -2.41 16.81
CA SER A 357 34.86 -2.81 17.10
C SER A 357 35.13 -2.34 18.50
N GLU A 358 35.26 -3.27 19.45
CA GLU A 358 35.90 -3.04 20.72
C GLU A 358 37.37 -2.68 20.47
N SER A 359 37.62 -1.39 20.25
CA SER A 359 38.99 -0.88 20.42
C SER A 359 39.22 -0.69 21.91
N GLY A 360 39.59 -1.78 22.59
CA GLY A 360 40.20 -1.74 23.89
C GLY A 360 41.53 -1.07 23.77
N SER A 361 41.60 0.22 24.03
CA SER A 361 42.85 0.90 24.35
C SER A 361 43.24 0.55 25.78
N THR A 362 44.08 -0.45 25.95
CA THR A 362 44.90 -0.61 27.15
C THR A 362 45.79 0.61 27.28
N VAL A 363 45.44 1.54 28.15
CA VAL A 363 46.36 2.54 28.66
C VAL A 363 47.26 1.81 29.66
N SER A 364 48.49 1.51 29.26
CA SER A 364 49.57 1.11 30.19
C SER A 364 50.02 2.34 30.92
N ALA A 365 49.84 2.33 32.23
CA ALA A 365 50.50 3.28 33.14
C ALA A 365 52.00 2.95 33.20
N SER A 366 52.83 3.95 32.96
CA SER A 366 54.23 4.03 33.38
C SER A 366 54.46 5.43 33.93
#